data_d829fe863277015c1385355bf14d4121
#
_entry.id   d829fe863277015c1385355bf14d4121
#
_cell.length_a   1.000
_cell.length_b   1.000
_cell.length_c   1.000
_cell.angle_alpha   90.00
_cell.angle_beta   90.00
_cell.angle_gamma   90.00
#
_symmetry.space_group_name_H-M   'P 1'
#
loop_
_entity.id
_entity.type
_entity.pdbx_description
1 polymer ?
#
loop_
_entity_poly.entity_id
_entity_poly.type
_entity_poly.pdbx_seq_one_letter_code
_entity_poly.pdbx_strand_id
1 'polypeptide(L)'
;VLEGDSVNYLNWEDLRRALDWDIEQEKNFSYKGLTNDEKIEHIAKFISGIWQIHAFREGNTRTTAIFTIQYLRSLGYEVNNEMFAKHSWYFRNALVRANYRNINKDIEYSPIYLVRFFRNLLLGESWVLKNRYLHIDPTDEWKVQPRLATPQAPHTPHQKVDRKGGQKTEKVGRKGGQKTKDSILSLIASDPFVTTNEMSKRLEINRSAISKHIKKLKEDHIIERIGPDKGGKWIIKK
;
A
#
# COMPACT_ATOMS: atom_id res chain seq x y z
N VAL A 1 -10.00 -3.15 -7.54
CA VAL A 1 -9.79 -4.26 -6.59
C VAL A 1 -10.82 -5.34 -6.79
N LEU A 2 -12.08 -4.98 -6.87
CA LEU A 2 -13.18 -5.88 -7.18
C LEU A 2 -13.61 -5.65 -8.63
N GLU A 3 -13.58 -6.67 -9.46
CA GLU A 3 -14.01 -6.59 -10.85
C GLU A 3 -15.45 -7.13 -10.96
N GLY A 4 -16.40 -6.21 -11.19
CA GLY A 4 -17.83 -6.55 -11.34
C GLY A 4 -18.51 -6.97 -10.05
N ASP A 5 -17.95 -6.69 -8.86
CA ASP A 5 -18.50 -7.05 -7.56
C ASP A 5 -18.36 -5.91 -6.54
N SER A 6 -19.00 -6.01 -5.39
CA SER A 6 -19.02 -4.95 -4.37
C SER A 6 -18.98 -5.53 -2.96
N VAL A 7 -18.62 -4.69 -1.99
CA VAL A 7 -18.78 -5.01 -0.57
C VAL A 7 -20.26 -4.93 -0.21
N ASN A 8 -20.72 -5.84 0.64
CA ASN A 8 -22.04 -5.76 1.23
C ASN A 8 -22.05 -4.70 2.33
N TYR A 9 -22.75 -3.60 2.06
CA TYR A 9 -22.97 -2.53 3.03
C TYR A 9 -24.26 -2.75 3.82
N LEU A 10 -24.38 -2.05 4.94
CA LEU A 10 -25.54 -2.15 5.81
C LEU A 10 -26.77 -1.47 5.18
N ASN A 11 -27.97 -1.98 5.49
CA ASN A 11 -29.21 -1.31 5.12
C ASN A 11 -29.37 0.01 5.89
N TRP A 12 -29.95 1.02 5.24
CA TRP A 12 -30.13 2.36 5.81
C TRP A 12 -30.94 2.35 7.11
N GLU A 13 -31.89 1.43 7.26
CA GLU A 13 -32.75 1.26 8.45
C GLU A 13 -31.94 0.86 9.70
N ASP A 14 -30.83 0.14 9.51
CA ASP A 14 -30.00 -0.38 10.57
C ASP A 14 -28.79 0.51 10.92
N LEU A 15 -28.51 1.54 10.12
CA LEU A 15 -27.31 2.37 10.24
C LEU A 15 -27.10 2.92 11.66
N ARG A 16 -28.15 3.54 12.23
CA ARG A 16 -28.07 4.14 13.55
C ARG A 16 -27.78 3.11 14.62
N ARG A 17 -28.54 2.01 14.59
CA ARG A 17 -28.38 0.93 15.59
C ARG A 17 -27.01 0.29 15.53
N ALA A 18 -26.49 0.03 14.34
CA ALA A 18 -25.17 -0.56 14.14
C ALA A 18 -24.06 0.39 14.60
N LEU A 19 -24.16 1.67 14.25
CA LEU A 19 -23.19 2.68 14.64
C LEU A 19 -23.15 2.85 16.16
N ASP A 20 -24.33 2.98 16.79
CA ASP A 20 -24.45 3.12 18.25
C ASP A 20 -23.87 1.85 18.95
N TRP A 21 -24.13 0.66 18.39
CA TRP A 21 -23.59 -0.61 18.90
C TRP A 21 -22.07 -0.66 18.80
N ASP A 22 -21.49 -0.41 17.65
CA ASP A 22 -20.04 -0.50 17.43
C ASP A 22 -19.29 0.52 18.31
N ILE A 23 -19.81 1.73 18.44
CA ILE A 23 -19.23 2.76 19.30
C ILE A 23 -19.34 2.37 20.78
N GLU A 24 -20.46 1.78 21.22
CA GLU A 24 -20.64 1.33 22.59
C GLU A 24 -19.69 0.18 22.94
N GLN A 25 -19.53 -0.80 22.03
CA GLN A 25 -18.56 -1.88 22.20
C GLN A 25 -17.14 -1.32 22.32
N GLU A 26 -16.77 -0.34 21.48
CA GLU A 26 -15.45 0.26 21.50
C GLU A 26 -15.19 1.09 22.77
N LYS A 27 -16.18 1.82 23.28
CA LYS A 27 -16.07 2.56 24.57
C LYS A 27 -15.81 1.63 25.74
N ASN A 28 -16.36 0.42 25.69
CA ASN A 28 -16.21 -0.59 26.74
C ASN A 28 -14.95 -1.45 26.54
N PHE A 29 -14.23 -1.30 25.41
CA PHE A 29 -13.03 -2.06 25.12
C PHE A 29 -11.81 -1.48 25.87
N SER A 30 -11.00 -2.37 26.44
CA SER A 30 -9.80 -1.97 27.18
C SER A 30 -8.52 -2.31 26.42
N TYR A 31 -7.76 -1.31 26.08
CA TYR A 31 -6.42 -1.45 25.48
C TYR A 31 -5.32 -1.81 26.48
N LYS A 32 -5.65 -1.86 27.78
CA LYS A 32 -4.68 -2.14 28.85
C LYS A 32 -4.17 -3.58 28.76
N GLY A 33 -2.86 -3.73 28.73
CA GLY A 33 -2.21 -5.04 28.70
C GLY A 33 -2.05 -5.66 27.30
N LEU A 34 -2.64 -5.05 26.25
CA LEU A 34 -2.49 -5.53 24.90
C LEU A 34 -1.12 -5.17 24.32
N THR A 35 -0.57 -6.09 23.52
CA THR A 35 0.60 -5.85 22.68
C THR A 35 0.26 -4.85 21.57
N ASN A 36 1.29 -4.30 20.92
CA ASN A 36 1.07 -3.40 19.79
C ASN A 36 0.35 -4.10 18.62
N ASP A 37 0.61 -5.38 18.38
CA ASP A 37 -0.05 -6.15 17.33
C ASP A 37 -1.54 -6.30 17.62
N GLU A 38 -1.91 -6.72 18.82
CA GLU A 38 -3.31 -6.84 19.25
C GLU A 38 -4.06 -5.51 19.17
N LYS A 39 -3.41 -4.41 19.58
CA LYS A 39 -3.99 -3.06 19.47
C LYS A 39 -4.27 -2.70 18.01
N ILE A 40 -3.31 -2.93 17.12
CA ILE A 40 -3.44 -2.59 15.70
C ILE A 40 -4.50 -3.45 15.02
N GLU A 41 -4.55 -4.74 15.33
CA GLU A 41 -5.57 -5.65 14.78
C GLU A 41 -6.97 -5.22 15.24
N HIS A 42 -7.14 -4.87 16.52
CA HIS A 42 -8.40 -4.38 17.05
C HIS A 42 -8.80 -3.05 16.39
N ILE A 43 -7.88 -2.07 16.30
CA ILE A 43 -8.12 -0.79 15.62
C ILE A 43 -8.52 -1.04 14.14
N ALA A 44 -7.82 -1.92 13.45
CA ALA A 44 -8.13 -2.24 12.06
C ALA A 44 -9.54 -2.83 11.93
N LYS A 45 -9.92 -3.74 12.82
CA LYS A 45 -11.25 -4.35 12.85
C LYS A 45 -12.33 -3.31 13.13
N PHE A 46 -12.17 -2.48 14.16
CA PHE A 46 -13.13 -1.44 14.51
C PHE A 46 -13.32 -0.43 13.37
N ILE A 47 -12.23 0.14 12.84
CA ILE A 47 -12.30 1.10 11.73
C ILE A 47 -12.90 0.49 10.46
N SER A 48 -12.61 -0.79 10.20
CA SER A 48 -13.20 -1.53 9.09
C SER A 48 -14.71 -1.69 9.25
N GLY A 49 -15.20 -2.01 10.45
CA GLY A 49 -16.63 -2.10 10.78
C GLY A 49 -17.34 -0.76 10.58
N ILE A 50 -16.81 0.32 11.15
CA ILE A 50 -17.34 1.68 10.96
C ILE A 50 -17.44 2.06 9.48
N TRP A 51 -16.44 1.72 8.66
CA TRP A 51 -16.49 1.98 7.22
C TRP A 51 -17.57 1.14 6.51
N GLN A 52 -17.78 -0.13 6.92
CA GLN A 52 -18.77 -1.05 6.31
C GLN A 52 -20.20 -0.60 6.58
N ILE A 53 -20.48 0.09 7.66
CA ILE A 53 -21.80 0.69 7.94
C ILE A 53 -22.22 1.61 6.79
N HIS A 54 -21.28 2.29 6.14
CA HIS A 54 -21.49 3.08 4.92
C HIS A 54 -22.57 4.15 5.06
N ALA A 55 -22.49 4.93 6.14
CA ALA A 55 -23.55 5.83 6.59
C ALA A 55 -23.88 6.99 5.63
N PHE A 56 -23.05 7.27 4.64
CA PHE A 56 -23.23 8.37 3.70
C PHE A 56 -23.35 7.89 2.27
N ARG A 57 -24.11 8.62 1.45
CA ARG A 57 -24.20 8.34 0.01
C ARG A 57 -22.85 8.45 -0.68
N GLU A 58 -22.03 9.42 -0.27
CA GLU A 58 -20.69 9.66 -0.79
C GLU A 58 -19.73 10.06 0.34
N GLY A 59 -18.42 9.90 0.11
CA GLY A 59 -17.39 10.37 1.03
C GLY A 59 -17.11 9.44 2.22
N ASN A 60 -17.70 8.24 2.31
CA ASN A 60 -17.53 7.34 3.44
C ASN A 60 -16.06 7.11 3.79
N THR A 61 -15.17 6.85 2.81
CA THR A 61 -13.73 6.66 3.09
C THR A 61 -13.05 7.90 3.66
N ARG A 62 -13.42 9.09 3.18
CA ARG A 62 -12.87 10.36 3.70
C ARG A 62 -13.34 10.61 5.12
N THR A 63 -14.62 10.39 5.39
CA THR A 63 -15.19 10.50 6.74
C THR A 63 -14.55 9.49 7.69
N THR A 64 -14.37 8.24 7.26
CA THR A 64 -13.69 7.22 8.04
C THR A 64 -12.23 7.61 8.33
N ALA A 65 -11.51 8.19 7.37
CA ALA A 65 -10.13 8.65 7.60
C ALA A 65 -10.09 9.77 8.66
N ILE A 66 -10.99 10.77 8.58
CA ILE A 66 -11.08 11.85 9.57
C ILE A 66 -11.46 11.29 10.95
N PHE A 67 -12.46 10.41 11.00
CA PHE A 67 -12.86 9.71 12.23
C PHE A 67 -11.68 8.94 12.82
N THR A 68 -10.95 8.18 12.00
CA THR A 68 -9.77 7.42 12.44
C THR A 68 -8.70 8.31 13.07
N ILE A 69 -8.41 9.46 12.45
CA ILE A 69 -7.44 10.44 12.99
C ILE A 69 -7.89 10.93 14.37
N GLN A 70 -9.15 11.34 14.52
CA GLN A 70 -9.69 11.83 15.79
C GLN A 70 -9.71 10.72 16.86
N TYR A 71 -10.15 9.54 16.46
CA TYR A 71 -10.17 8.38 17.34
C TYR A 71 -8.78 7.99 17.84
N LEU A 72 -7.79 7.89 16.97
CA LEU A 72 -6.42 7.58 17.36
C LEU A 72 -5.81 8.64 18.27
N ARG A 73 -6.14 9.92 18.03
CA ARG A 73 -5.74 11.01 18.93
C ARG A 73 -6.37 10.89 20.31
N SER A 74 -7.62 10.46 20.41
CA SER A 74 -8.27 10.22 21.71
C SER A 74 -7.63 9.06 22.48
N LEU A 75 -6.98 8.14 21.79
CA LEU A 75 -6.16 7.07 22.37
C LEU A 75 -4.72 7.51 22.71
N GLY A 76 -4.36 8.77 22.45
CA GLY A 76 -3.04 9.33 22.75
C GLY A 76 -2.00 9.18 21.64
N TYR A 77 -2.37 8.76 20.43
CA TYR A 77 -1.45 8.71 19.30
C TYR A 77 -1.29 10.07 18.61
N GLU A 78 -0.06 10.43 18.24
CA GLU A 78 0.20 11.59 17.41
C GLU A 78 0.03 11.24 15.92
N VAL A 79 -1.15 11.53 15.38
CA VAL A 79 -1.52 11.19 14.00
C VAL A 79 -1.97 12.43 13.24
N ASN A 80 -1.51 12.57 12.00
CA ASN A 80 -1.92 13.60 11.06
C ASN A 80 -2.52 12.99 9.78
N ASN A 81 -2.89 13.85 8.83
CA ASN A 81 -3.53 13.43 7.58
C ASN A 81 -2.53 12.98 6.49
N GLU A 82 -1.21 13.10 6.68
CA GLU A 82 -0.23 12.89 5.62
C GLU A 82 -0.28 11.46 5.04
N MET A 83 -0.31 10.45 5.92
CA MET A 83 -0.40 9.05 5.50
C MET A 83 -1.68 8.75 4.74
N PHE A 84 -2.81 9.29 5.20
CA PHE A 84 -4.11 9.12 4.53
C PHE A 84 -4.14 9.81 3.17
N ALA A 85 -3.63 11.03 3.07
CA ALA A 85 -3.54 11.75 1.80
C ALA A 85 -2.61 11.05 0.80
N LYS A 86 -1.40 10.66 1.26
CA LYS A 86 -0.38 9.99 0.43
C LYS A 86 -0.84 8.62 -0.08
N HIS A 87 -1.58 7.88 0.74
CA HIS A 87 -2.00 6.51 0.48
C HIS A 87 -3.52 6.33 0.44
N SER A 88 -4.28 7.36 0.02
CA SER A 88 -5.75 7.38 0.04
C SER A 88 -6.38 6.20 -0.69
N TRP A 89 -5.88 5.86 -1.88
CA TRP A 89 -6.35 4.70 -2.66
C TRP A 89 -6.01 3.38 -1.99
N TYR A 90 -4.82 3.27 -1.38
CA TYR A 90 -4.45 2.09 -0.62
C TYR A 90 -5.38 1.90 0.58
N PHE A 91 -5.60 2.95 1.38
CA PHE A 91 -6.48 2.91 2.55
C PHE A 91 -7.90 2.49 2.18
N ARG A 92 -8.48 3.13 1.12
CA ARG A 92 -9.80 2.74 0.60
C ARG A 92 -9.84 1.26 0.22
N ASN A 93 -8.87 0.78 -0.53
CA ASN A 93 -8.89 -0.59 -1.01
C ASN A 93 -8.52 -1.61 0.09
N ALA A 94 -7.77 -1.20 1.11
CA ALA A 94 -7.54 -2.00 2.31
C ALA A 94 -8.85 -2.21 3.11
N LEU A 95 -9.68 -1.17 3.23
CA LEU A 95 -11.02 -1.27 3.81
C LEU A 95 -11.93 -2.20 2.98
N VAL A 96 -11.88 -2.09 1.65
CA VAL A 96 -12.59 -3.03 0.74
C VAL A 96 -12.13 -4.45 1.00
N ARG A 97 -10.82 -4.73 1.05
CA ARG A 97 -10.28 -6.06 1.26
C ARG A 97 -10.62 -6.64 2.64
N ALA A 98 -10.70 -5.79 3.65
CA ALA A 98 -11.08 -6.19 5.00
C ALA A 98 -12.56 -6.60 5.12
N ASN A 99 -13.42 -6.12 4.22
CA ASN A 99 -14.88 -6.32 4.25
C ASN A 99 -15.44 -7.13 3.07
N TYR A 100 -14.60 -7.51 2.10
CA TYR A 100 -15.05 -8.27 0.94
C TYR A 100 -14.83 -9.75 1.14
N ARG A 101 -15.90 -10.52 0.92
CA ARG A 101 -15.93 -11.98 0.89
C ARG A 101 -16.74 -12.45 -0.30
N ASN A 102 -16.25 -13.49 -0.99
CA ASN A 102 -17.01 -14.17 -2.03
C ASN A 102 -16.76 -15.69 -1.94
N ILE A 103 -17.70 -16.39 -1.35
CA ILE A 103 -17.60 -17.84 -1.09
C ILE A 103 -17.49 -18.61 -2.40
N ASN A 104 -18.21 -18.21 -3.45
CA ASN A 104 -18.21 -18.90 -4.74
C ASN A 104 -16.85 -18.81 -5.46
N LYS A 105 -16.03 -17.81 -5.12
CA LYS A 105 -14.68 -17.58 -5.67
C LYS A 105 -13.58 -17.94 -4.68
N ASP A 106 -13.92 -18.57 -3.55
CA ASP A 106 -12.98 -18.87 -2.46
C ASP A 106 -12.18 -17.64 -1.98
N ILE A 107 -12.88 -16.50 -1.87
CA ILE A 107 -12.27 -15.24 -1.44
C ILE A 107 -12.73 -14.92 -0.03
N GLU A 108 -11.79 -14.90 0.91
CA GLU A 108 -12.02 -14.56 2.32
C GLU A 108 -11.64 -13.11 2.63
N TYR A 109 -12.17 -12.61 3.76
CA TYR A 109 -11.78 -11.32 4.34
C TYR A 109 -10.27 -11.22 4.52
N SER A 110 -9.69 -10.10 4.16
CA SER A 110 -8.25 -9.89 4.29
C SER A 110 -7.93 -8.56 4.96
N PRO A 111 -7.92 -8.49 6.30
CA PRO A 111 -7.60 -7.28 7.05
C PRO A 111 -6.11 -6.91 7.02
N ILE A 112 -5.23 -7.82 6.57
CA ILE A 112 -3.77 -7.65 6.62
C ILE A 112 -3.27 -6.35 5.96
N TYR A 113 -3.93 -5.88 4.90
CA TYR A 113 -3.55 -4.64 4.22
C TYR A 113 -3.86 -3.41 5.07
N LEU A 114 -4.98 -3.43 5.79
CA LEU A 114 -5.35 -2.37 6.72
C LEU A 114 -4.45 -2.38 7.97
N VAL A 115 -4.13 -3.56 8.48
CA VAL A 115 -3.13 -3.75 9.56
C VAL A 115 -1.78 -3.16 9.16
N ARG A 116 -1.26 -3.44 7.96
CA ARG A 116 0.00 -2.87 7.46
C ARG A 116 -0.05 -1.34 7.36
N PHE A 117 -1.18 -0.78 6.94
CA PHE A 117 -1.36 0.67 6.93
C PHE A 117 -1.22 1.26 8.33
N PHE A 118 -1.89 0.66 9.33
CA PHE A 118 -1.82 1.11 10.73
C PHE A 118 -0.45 0.85 11.37
N ARG A 119 0.24 -0.23 11.01
CA ARG A 119 1.62 -0.46 11.48
C ARG A 119 2.58 0.63 11.00
N ASN A 120 2.46 1.06 9.73
CA ASN A 120 3.23 2.20 9.23
C ASN A 120 2.83 3.49 9.94
N LEU A 121 1.54 3.72 10.17
CA LEU A 121 1.02 4.94 10.78
C LEU A 121 1.40 5.06 12.26
N LEU A 122 1.30 3.99 13.02
CA LEU A 122 1.39 4.00 14.49
C LEU A 122 2.76 3.55 15.01
N LEU A 123 3.43 2.65 14.31
CA LEU A 123 4.73 2.09 14.72
C LEU A 123 5.90 2.60 13.86
N GLY A 124 5.64 3.43 12.83
CA GLY A 124 6.68 3.91 11.92
C GLY A 124 7.32 2.81 11.08
N GLU A 125 6.63 1.67 10.89
CA GLU A 125 7.13 0.61 10.03
C GLU A 125 7.10 1.02 8.54
N SER A 126 7.85 0.29 7.72
CA SER A 126 8.03 0.61 6.30
C SER A 126 7.41 -0.42 5.35
N TRP A 127 6.19 -0.88 5.65
CA TRP A 127 5.45 -1.74 4.74
C TRP A 127 5.19 -1.05 3.41
N VAL A 128 5.32 -1.81 2.33
CA VAL A 128 5.08 -1.29 0.98
C VAL A 128 3.59 -1.17 0.72
N LEU A 129 3.06 0.05 0.78
CA LEU A 129 1.64 0.36 0.57
C LEU A 129 1.35 0.61 -0.93
N LYS A 130 1.35 -0.45 -1.74
CA LYS A 130 1.03 -0.37 -3.17
C LYS A 130 -0.36 -0.94 -3.44
N ASN A 131 -1.20 -0.14 -4.06
CA ASN A 131 -2.60 -0.50 -4.37
C ASN A 131 -2.73 -1.77 -5.22
N ARG A 132 -1.76 -2.05 -6.10
CA ARG A 132 -1.73 -3.26 -6.94
C ARG A 132 -1.73 -4.58 -6.15
N TYR A 133 -1.21 -4.60 -4.91
CA TYR A 133 -1.20 -5.80 -4.07
C TYR A 133 -2.57 -6.14 -3.47
N LEU A 134 -3.54 -5.23 -3.61
CA LEU A 134 -4.89 -5.40 -3.08
C LEU A 134 -5.87 -5.94 -4.12
N HIS A 135 -5.46 -6.04 -5.39
CA HIS A 135 -6.29 -6.65 -6.41
C HIS A 135 -6.55 -8.12 -6.09
N ILE A 136 -7.77 -8.56 -6.36
CA ILE A 136 -8.17 -9.95 -6.26
C ILE A 136 -8.08 -10.54 -7.66
N ASP A 137 -7.11 -11.42 -7.87
CA ASP A 137 -6.98 -12.17 -9.09
C ASP A 137 -6.90 -13.65 -8.70
N PRO A 138 -7.80 -14.52 -9.17
CA PRO A 138 -7.79 -15.93 -8.83
C PRO A 138 -6.56 -16.69 -9.34
N THR A 139 -5.79 -16.10 -10.26
CA THR A 139 -4.57 -16.70 -10.81
C THR A 139 -3.30 -16.35 -10.02
N ASP A 140 -3.44 -15.66 -8.89
CA ASP A 140 -2.34 -15.06 -8.17
C ASP A 140 -1.49 -16.02 -7.35
N GLU A 141 -0.58 -16.72 -8.00
CA GLU A 141 0.57 -17.38 -7.34
C GLU A 141 1.54 -16.37 -6.70
N TRP A 142 1.42 -15.07 -7.01
CA TRP A 142 2.29 -13.97 -6.51
C TRP A 142 1.83 -13.34 -5.18
N LYS A 143 0.81 -13.87 -4.52
CA LYS A 143 0.42 -13.50 -3.14
C LYS A 143 1.51 -13.82 -2.11
N VAL A 144 2.74 -14.07 -2.56
CA VAL A 144 3.91 -14.02 -1.70
C VAL A 144 3.92 -12.65 -1.02
N GLN A 145 3.73 -12.67 0.29
CA GLN A 145 3.71 -11.49 1.13
C GLN A 145 4.87 -10.56 0.75
N PRO A 146 4.61 -9.25 0.52
CA PRO A 146 5.72 -8.32 0.38
C PRO A 146 6.57 -8.45 1.65
N ARG A 147 7.81 -8.91 1.49
CA ARG A 147 8.74 -9.02 2.62
C ARG A 147 8.81 -7.67 3.31
N LEU A 148 8.81 -7.69 4.63
CA LEU A 148 9.16 -6.54 5.45
C LEU A 148 10.43 -5.92 4.88
N ALA A 149 10.35 -4.66 4.46
CA ALA A 149 11.57 -3.87 4.41
C ALA A 149 12.11 -3.85 5.84
N THR A 150 13.36 -4.23 6.01
CA THR A 150 14.04 -4.20 7.32
C THR A 150 13.78 -2.84 7.98
N PRO A 151 13.36 -2.77 9.25
CA PRO A 151 13.13 -1.50 9.92
C PRO A 151 14.40 -0.66 9.84
N GLN A 152 14.36 0.45 9.13
CA GLN A 152 15.38 1.47 9.28
C GLN A 152 15.17 2.09 10.65
N ALA A 153 16.24 2.16 11.44
CA ALA A 153 16.26 2.79 12.74
C ALA A 153 15.62 4.20 12.68
N PRO A 154 14.97 4.67 13.77
CA PRO A 154 14.29 5.95 13.79
C PRO A 154 15.26 7.07 13.41
N HIS A 155 14.93 7.79 12.34
CA HIS A 155 15.67 8.98 11.95
C HIS A 155 15.45 10.07 13.01
N THR A 156 16.46 10.30 13.81
CA THR A 156 16.61 11.55 14.55
C THR A 156 16.64 12.72 13.54
N PRO A 157 15.95 13.82 13.80
CA PRO A 157 15.96 14.96 12.90
C PRO A 157 17.32 15.64 12.91
N HIS A 158 18.14 15.40 11.91
CA HIS A 158 19.36 16.18 11.70
C HIS A 158 19.05 17.50 11.01
N GLN A 159 19.57 18.54 11.65
CA GLN A 159 19.59 19.93 11.27
C GLN A 159 19.98 20.15 9.80
N LYS A 160 19.31 21.15 9.18
CA LYS A 160 19.68 21.73 7.89
C LYS A 160 21.14 22.19 7.93
N VAL A 161 21.93 21.69 7.00
CA VAL A 161 23.18 22.35 6.60
C VAL A 161 23.07 22.63 5.11
N ASP A 162 22.97 23.91 4.81
CA ASP A 162 23.08 24.46 3.45
C ASP A 162 24.49 24.18 2.91
N ARG A 163 24.60 23.54 1.77
CA ARG A 163 25.79 23.58 0.93
C ARG A 163 25.41 23.75 -0.55
N LYS A 164 25.61 24.97 -1.02
CA LYS A 164 25.84 25.30 -2.43
C LYS A 164 27.12 24.62 -2.90
N GLY A 165 27.11 24.04 -4.09
CA GLY A 165 28.32 23.61 -4.76
C GLY A 165 28.03 22.80 -5.98
N GLY A 166 27.99 23.42 -7.15
CA GLY A 166 27.89 22.72 -8.43
C GLY A 166 29.20 22.03 -8.77
N GLN A 167 29.11 20.81 -9.28
CA GLN A 167 30.17 20.22 -10.09
C GLN A 167 29.59 19.44 -11.26
N LYS A 168 30.02 19.85 -12.44
CA LYS A 168 29.86 19.10 -13.69
C LYS A 168 30.62 17.79 -13.57
N THR A 169 29.96 16.68 -13.86
CA THR A 169 30.66 15.42 -14.08
C THR A 169 30.58 14.98 -15.53
N GLU A 170 31.76 14.67 -16.04
CA GLU A 170 32.10 14.29 -17.39
C GLU A 170 31.46 12.98 -17.85
N LYS A 171 31.34 12.86 -19.17
CA LYS A 171 30.95 11.66 -19.90
C LYS A 171 31.96 10.54 -19.68
N VAL A 172 31.52 9.44 -19.05
CA VAL A 172 32.24 8.18 -19.08
C VAL A 172 31.47 7.17 -19.93
N GLY A 173 32.12 6.69 -20.96
CA GLY A 173 31.56 5.87 -22.03
C GLY A 173 31.42 4.40 -21.68
N ARG A 174 30.45 3.80 -22.33
CA ARG A 174 30.27 2.41 -22.85
C ARG A 174 30.43 1.16 -21.97
N LYS A 175 30.79 1.18 -20.71
CA LYS A 175 30.72 0.00 -19.82
C LYS A 175 29.46 -0.06 -18.91
N GLY A 176 28.59 0.99 -18.95
CA GLY A 176 27.42 1.10 -18.05
C GLY A 176 26.16 0.34 -18.50
N GLY A 177 26.06 -0.05 -19.78
CA GLY A 177 24.82 -0.61 -20.33
C GLY A 177 24.44 -1.99 -19.82
N GLN A 178 25.41 -2.85 -19.53
CA GLN A 178 25.17 -4.21 -19.03
C GLN A 178 24.77 -4.16 -17.55
N LYS A 179 25.50 -3.40 -16.74
CA LYS A 179 25.17 -3.22 -15.31
C LYS A 179 23.75 -2.66 -15.12
N THR A 180 23.33 -1.73 -15.98
CA THR A 180 21.97 -1.17 -15.92
C THR A 180 20.90 -2.21 -16.28
N LYS A 181 21.16 -3.07 -17.28
CA LYS A 181 20.25 -4.18 -17.63
C LYS A 181 20.09 -5.14 -16.45
N ASP A 182 21.19 -5.56 -15.84
CA ASP A 182 21.18 -6.48 -14.70
C ASP A 182 20.47 -5.88 -13.49
N SER A 183 20.64 -4.58 -13.24
CA SER A 183 19.92 -3.87 -12.19
C SER A 183 18.41 -3.78 -12.49
N ILE A 184 18.00 -3.57 -13.73
CA ILE A 184 16.58 -3.58 -14.13
C ILE A 184 15.98 -4.98 -13.94
N LEU A 185 16.69 -6.03 -14.35
CA LEU A 185 16.24 -7.42 -14.15
C LEU A 185 16.12 -7.79 -12.68
N SER A 186 17.07 -7.37 -11.85
CA SER A 186 17.02 -7.54 -10.40
C SER A 186 15.81 -6.83 -9.77
N LEU A 187 15.50 -5.61 -10.24
CA LEU A 187 14.32 -4.88 -9.78
C LEU A 187 13.01 -5.56 -10.22
N ILE A 188 12.96 -6.10 -11.45
CA ILE A 188 11.79 -6.85 -11.95
C ILE A 188 11.64 -8.15 -11.16
N ALA A 189 12.73 -8.86 -10.85
CA ALA A 189 12.70 -10.09 -10.06
C ALA A 189 12.21 -9.84 -8.62
N SER A 190 12.59 -8.69 -8.03
CA SER A 190 12.17 -8.31 -6.67
C SER A 190 10.76 -7.71 -6.62
N ASP A 191 10.33 -7.03 -7.69
CA ASP A 191 9.01 -6.41 -7.83
C ASP A 191 8.53 -6.50 -9.28
N PRO A 192 7.79 -7.54 -9.66
CA PRO A 192 7.28 -7.71 -11.03
C PRO A 192 6.36 -6.58 -11.51
N PHE A 193 5.90 -5.72 -10.60
CA PHE A 193 5.03 -4.60 -10.92
C PHE A 193 5.76 -3.26 -10.94
N VAL A 194 7.08 -3.27 -10.78
CA VAL A 194 7.88 -2.05 -10.78
C VAL A 194 7.62 -1.23 -12.04
N THR A 195 7.30 0.06 -11.85
CA THR A 195 7.07 0.98 -12.97
C THR A 195 8.37 1.57 -13.49
N THR A 196 8.38 2.03 -14.74
CA THR A 196 9.53 2.74 -15.33
C THR A 196 9.95 3.97 -14.50
N ASN A 197 9.00 4.65 -13.86
CA ASN A 197 9.27 5.77 -12.96
C ASN A 197 9.96 5.31 -11.67
N GLU A 198 9.51 4.22 -11.09
CA GLU A 198 10.14 3.64 -9.88
C GLU A 198 11.54 3.11 -10.19
N MET A 199 11.74 2.44 -11.34
CA MET A 199 13.07 2.03 -11.82
C MET A 199 14.00 3.23 -11.97
N SER A 200 13.50 4.32 -12.58
CA SER A 200 14.24 5.57 -12.77
C SER A 200 14.69 6.17 -11.42
N LYS A 201 13.80 6.21 -10.44
CA LYS A 201 14.10 6.72 -9.10
C LYS A 201 15.06 5.83 -8.31
N ARG A 202 14.86 4.49 -8.37
CA ARG A 202 15.69 3.55 -7.61
C ARG A 202 17.10 3.37 -8.16
N LEU A 203 17.25 3.50 -9.48
CA LEU A 203 18.55 3.35 -10.15
C LEU A 203 19.24 4.70 -10.39
N GLU A 204 18.57 5.82 -10.05
CA GLU A 204 19.03 7.19 -10.31
C GLU A 204 19.36 7.44 -11.81
N ILE A 205 18.63 6.74 -12.69
CA ILE A 205 18.81 6.79 -14.14
C ILE A 205 17.59 7.46 -14.76
N ASN A 206 17.81 8.35 -15.72
CA ASN A 206 16.74 9.03 -16.43
C ASN A 206 15.72 8.05 -17.01
N ARG A 207 14.42 8.36 -16.85
CA ARG A 207 13.28 7.53 -17.33
C ARG A 207 13.41 7.15 -18.81
N SER A 208 13.89 8.06 -19.65
CA SER A 208 14.09 7.79 -21.09
C SER A 208 15.14 6.70 -21.32
N ALA A 209 16.22 6.68 -20.53
CA ALA A 209 17.25 5.64 -20.61
C ALA A 209 16.71 4.29 -20.11
N ILE A 210 15.96 4.27 -19.01
CA ILE A 210 15.26 3.06 -18.52
C ILE A 210 14.31 2.51 -19.60
N SER A 211 13.51 3.37 -20.23
CA SER A 211 12.58 2.96 -21.29
C SER A 211 13.31 2.32 -22.48
N LYS A 212 14.48 2.83 -22.86
CA LYS A 212 15.32 2.24 -23.92
C LYS A 212 15.83 0.84 -23.54
N HIS A 213 16.29 0.66 -22.29
CA HIS A 213 16.73 -0.65 -21.80
C HIS A 213 15.59 -1.65 -21.73
N ILE A 214 14.41 -1.24 -21.24
CA ILE A 214 13.21 -2.08 -21.22
C ILE A 214 12.80 -2.50 -22.63
N LYS A 215 12.80 -1.56 -23.60
CA LYS A 215 12.49 -1.86 -24.99
C LYS A 215 13.44 -2.94 -25.53
N LYS A 216 14.73 -2.79 -25.30
CA LYS A 216 15.73 -3.76 -25.74
C LYS A 216 15.58 -5.13 -25.05
N LEU A 217 15.29 -5.16 -23.75
CA LEU A 217 15.03 -6.42 -23.02
C LEU A 217 13.77 -7.15 -23.52
N LYS A 218 12.76 -6.41 -24.00
CA LYS A 218 11.58 -6.99 -24.67
C LYS A 218 11.93 -7.53 -26.06
N GLU A 219 12.68 -6.78 -26.84
CA GLU A 219 13.16 -7.20 -28.18
C GLU A 219 14.05 -8.45 -28.09
N ASP A 220 14.90 -8.50 -27.07
CA ASP A 220 15.75 -9.65 -26.74
C ASP A 220 14.96 -10.83 -26.10
N HIS A 221 13.61 -10.73 -25.97
CA HIS A 221 12.72 -11.72 -25.36
C HIS A 221 13.09 -12.11 -23.91
N ILE A 222 13.87 -11.30 -23.21
CA ILE A 222 14.30 -11.54 -21.82
C ILE A 222 13.19 -11.20 -20.83
N ILE A 223 12.38 -10.18 -21.13
CA ILE A 223 11.25 -9.79 -20.32
C ILE A 223 9.99 -9.64 -21.18
N GLU A 224 8.85 -9.92 -20.56
CA GLU A 224 7.53 -9.67 -21.13
C GLU A 224 6.66 -8.93 -20.14
N ARG A 225 5.70 -8.14 -20.64
CA ARG A 225 4.72 -7.48 -19.81
C ARG A 225 3.35 -8.08 -20.07
N ILE A 226 2.71 -8.62 -19.02
CA ILE A 226 1.34 -9.13 -19.06
C ILE A 226 0.40 -8.10 -18.44
N GLY A 227 -0.69 -7.81 -19.14
CA GLY A 227 -1.72 -6.86 -18.70
C GLY A 227 -1.54 -5.45 -19.25
N PRO A 228 -2.42 -4.51 -18.87
CA PRO A 228 -2.47 -3.15 -19.39
C PRO A 228 -1.25 -2.32 -18.94
N ASP A 229 -1.03 -1.18 -19.63
CA ASP A 229 0.07 -0.25 -19.30
C ASP A 229 0.03 0.30 -17.88
N LYS A 230 -1.17 0.41 -17.29
CA LYS A 230 -1.37 0.74 -15.87
C LYS A 230 -1.78 -0.54 -15.14
N GLY A 231 -0.84 -1.13 -14.38
CA GLY A 231 -1.11 -2.30 -13.54
C GLY A 231 -0.64 -3.65 -14.08
N GLY A 232 -0.11 -3.73 -15.30
CA GLY A 232 0.47 -4.96 -15.84
C GLY A 232 1.76 -5.36 -15.10
N LYS A 233 2.07 -6.68 -15.12
CA LYS A 233 3.26 -7.26 -14.50
C LYS A 233 4.34 -7.60 -15.52
N TRP A 234 5.59 -7.56 -15.08
CA TRP A 234 6.74 -8.03 -15.81
C TRP A 234 7.00 -9.52 -15.53
N ILE A 235 7.34 -10.27 -16.55
CA ILE A 235 7.82 -11.64 -16.43
C ILE A 235 9.21 -11.71 -17.07
N ILE A 236 10.14 -12.34 -16.37
CA ILE A 236 11.45 -12.67 -16.90
C ILE A 236 11.33 -14.06 -17.54
N LYS A 237 11.56 -14.12 -18.85
CA LYS A 237 11.63 -15.39 -19.57
C LYS A 237 13.01 -16.02 -19.37
N LYS A 238 13.01 -17.31 -19.09
CA LYS A 238 14.24 -18.11 -19.00
C LYS A 238 14.70 -18.50 -20.39
#